data_d6c9bb885518cb33b27f64c0968e4918
#
_entry.id   d6c9bb885518cb33b27f64c0968e4918
#
_cell.length_a   1.000
_cell.length_b   1.000
_cell.length_c   1.000
_cell.angle_alpha   90.00
_cell.angle_beta   90.00
_cell.angle_gamma   90.00
#
_symmetry.space_group_name_H-M   'P 1'
#
loop_
_entity.id
_entity.type
_entity.pdbx_description
1 polymer ?
#
loop_
_entity_poly.entity_id
_entity_poly.type
_entity_poly.pdbx_seq_one_letter_code
_entity_poly.pdbx_strand_id
1 'polypeptide(L)'
;MVKSKILLAIVIALIVGGCGKMDSSPEEETEKTPAEMDPVDLPQIDAFQSEHSRELMVSTEPVAEGFYLMRSKIDAFTIWFPEEAVFMYNASGVDGDHYEKMRFAYESEEENRGYLVDFQYNYSGYAERPDWILDNLRKRWDYEEDWKEVEDEHGLTYYGYTIEDLEGYQSYIIMGYKVSSKEAPQGMEFLYIASCVDKDVESCQIDLAEEEEYLLQWVKSIEFSGTRGDGGETDDE
;
A
#
# COMPACT_ATOMS: atom_id res chain seq x y z
N MET A 1 33.75 -48.17 37.11
CA MET A 1 34.15 -47.90 38.51
C MET A 1 34.38 -46.41 38.65
N VAL A 2 33.78 -45.89 39.54
CA VAL A 2 33.85 -44.95 40.64
C VAL A 2 32.70 -43.93 40.56
N LYS A 3 31.84 -44.12 41.56
CA LYS A 3 30.75 -43.21 41.99
C LYS A 3 31.34 -41.97 42.62
N SER A 4 30.74 -40.82 42.44
CA SER A 4 30.76 -39.82 43.51
C SER A 4 29.44 -39.04 43.50
N LYS A 5 28.78 -39.17 44.62
CA LYS A 5 27.66 -38.40 45.13
C LYS A 5 28.20 -37.10 45.67
N ILE A 6 27.36 -36.08 45.75
CA ILE A 6 27.44 -34.94 46.70
C ILE A 6 26.52 -33.85 46.18
N LEU A 7 25.73 -33.22 46.84
CA LEU A 7 25.06 -33.02 48.15
C LEU A 7 24.16 -31.81 47.97
N LEU A 8 22.95 -32.01 48.33
CA LEU A 8 21.89 -30.99 48.42
C LEU A 8 22.23 -30.03 49.58
N ALA A 9 22.25 -28.74 49.34
CA ALA A 9 22.19 -27.73 50.38
C ALA A 9 21.06 -26.76 50.11
N ILE A 10 19.97 -27.00 50.84
CA ILE A 10 18.82 -26.09 50.98
C ILE A 10 19.26 -24.97 51.93
N VAL A 11 19.20 -23.72 51.48
CA VAL A 11 19.20 -22.55 52.37
C VAL A 11 17.86 -21.84 52.19
N ILE A 12 17.00 -22.06 53.19
CA ILE A 12 15.76 -21.29 53.39
C ILE A 12 16.20 -20.02 54.11
N ALA A 13 15.99 -18.87 53.46
CA ALA A 13 15.98 -17.58 54.13
C ALA A 13 14.62 -16.93 53.97
N LEU A 14 13.83 -17.08 55.03
CA LEU A 14 12.62 -16.28 55.25
C LEU A 14 13.06 -14.85 55.59
N ILE A 15 12.64 -13.89 54.79
CA ILE A 15 12.57 -12.49 55.20
C ILE A 15 11.13 -12.01 54.94
N VAL A 16 10.49 -11.75 56.08
CA VAL A 16 9.19 -11.13 56.23
C VAL A 16 9.34 -9.61 56.03
N GLY A 17 8.39 -9.02 55.29
CA GLY A 17 8.00 -7.64 55.56
C GLY A 17 8.27 -6.62 54.47
N GLY A 18 7.21 -6.13 53.87
CA GLY A 18 7.20 -4.90 53.09
C GLY A 18 5.95 -4.81 52.26
N CYS A 19 4.79 -4.39 52.87
CA CYS A 19 3.68 -3.85 52.11
C CYS A 19 4.14 -2.59 51.37
N GLY A 20 4.29 -2.70 50.06
CA GLY A 20 4.36 -1.58 49.12
C GLY A 20 3.43 -1.93 47.99
N LYS A 21 2.23 -1.31 47.95
CA LYS A 21 1.42 -1.25 46.75
C LYS A 21 2.26 -0.54 45.73
N MET A 22 2.78 -1.27 44.75
CA MET A 22 3.11 -0.77 43.42
C MET A 22 2.19 -1.50 42.47
N ASP A 23 1.03 -0.88 42.22
CA ASP A 23 0.25 -1.05 41.02
C ASP A 23 1.03 -0.37 39.87
N SER A 24 1.98 -1.06 39.33
CA SER A 24 2.52 -0.80 38.02
C SER A 24 2.10 -2.00 37.18
N SER A 25 0.89 -1.95 36.66
CA SER A 25 0.62 -2.58 35.37
C SER A 25 1.70 -2.12 34.42
N PRO A 26 2.35 -2.99 33.65
CA PRO A 26 3.13 -2.53 32.53
C PRO A 26 2.14 -1.72 31.68
N GLU A 27 2.36 -0.42 31.54
CA GLU A 27 1.78 0.33 30.43
C GLU A 27 2.29 -0.45 29.21
N GLU A 28 1.38 -1.11 28.49
CA GLU A 28 1.64 -1.50 27.12
C GLU A 28 2.02 -0.20 26.42
N GLU A 29 3.31 -0.01 26.16
CA GLU A 29 3.77 1.02 25.24
C GLU A 29 3.07 0.72 23.92
N THR A 30 1.97 1.40 23.67
CA THR A 30 1.32 1.39 22.37
C THR A 30 2.35 1.90 21.38
N GLU A 31 2.80 1.03 20.50
CA GLU A 31 3.77 1.34 19.47
C GLU A 31 3.21 2.51 18.64
N LYS A 32 3.95 3.61 18.60
CA LYS A 32 3.50 4.82 17.89
C LYS A 32 3.41 4.53 16.41
N THR A 33 2.34 5.00 15.82
CA THR A 33 2.23 5.00 14.36
C THR A 33 3.23 5.98 13.73
N PRO A 34 3.64 5.80 12.48
CA PRO A 34 4.52 6.76 11.79
C PRO A 34 4.00 8.20 11.81
N ALA A 35 2.68 8.41 11.79
CA ALA A 35 2.04 9.71 11.89
C ALA A 35 2.28 10.43 13.24
N GLU A 36 2.52 9.65 14.33
CA GLU A 36 2.72 10.16 15.68
C GLU A 36 4.20 10.33 16.03
N MET A 37 5.12 9.91 15.16
CA MET A 37 6.56 10.01 15.36
C MET A 37 7.10 11.37 14.88
N ASP A 38 8.22 11.82 15.47
CA ASP A 38 8.94 12.98 14.96
C ASP A 38 9.55 12.61 13.59
N PRO A 39 9.41 13.45 12.54
CA PRO A 39 9.99 13.17 11.22
C PRO A 39 11.49 12.88 11.23
N VAL A 40 12.23 13.37 12.22
CA VAL A 40 13.69 13.11 12.36
C VAL A 40 13.98 11.67 12.79
N ASP A 41 13.04 11.02 13.47
CA ASP A 41 13.16 9.64 13.95
C ASP A 41 12.65 8.61 12.93
N LEU A 42 12.05 9.07 11.82
CA LEU A 42 11.54 8.23 10.75
C LEU A 42 12.60 7.91 9.70
N PRO A 43 12.42 6.87 8.88
CA PRO A 43 13.23 6.65 7.69
C PRO A 43 13.29 7.92 6.81
N GLN A 44 14.51 8.27 6.35
CA GLN A 44 14.76 9.49 5.58
C GLN A 44 14.50 9.23 4.08
N ILE A 45 13.32 8.76 3.75
CA ILE A 45 12.82 8.44 2.41
C ILE A 45 11.50 9.18 2.16
N ASP A 46 11.14 9.40 0.92
CA ASP A 46 10.02 10.26 0.52
C ASP A 46 8.68 9.81 1.11
N ALA A 47 8.44 8.52 1.19
CA ALA A 47 7.23 7.93 1.79
C ALA A 47 6.98 8.42 3.23
N PHE A 48 8.05 8.62 4.05
CA PHE A 48 7.93 9.05 5.43
C PHE A 48 8.16 10.54 5.63
N GLN A 49 8.83 11.23 4.71
CA GLN A 49 9.08 12.67 4.80
C GLN A 49 7.84 13.48 4.37
N SER A 50 6.96 12.92 3.54
CA SER A 50 5.66 13.49 3.23
C SER A 50 4.68 13.25 4.40
N GLU A 51 4.12 14.32 4.97
CA GLU A 51 3.11 14.24 6.05
C GLU A 51 1.90 13.40 5.63
N HIS A 52 1.40 13.63 4.42
CA HIS A 52 0.21 12.93 3.91
C HIS A 52 0.46 11.46 3.58
N SER A 53 1.67 11.09 3.12
CA SER A 53 2.03 9.68 2.94
C SER A 53 2.14 8.99 4.29
N ARG A 54 2.82 9.64 5.25
CA ARG A 54 3.07 9.14 6.60
C ARG A 54 1.79 8.80 7.37
N GLU A 55 0.72 9.58 7.17
CA GLU A 55 -0.59 9.31 7.77
C GLU A 55 -1.19 7.97 7.36
N LEU A 56 -0.79 7.44 6.22
CA LEU A 56 -1.29 6.18 5.67
C LEU A 56 -0.39 4.98 6.01
N MET A 57 0.85 5.21 6.47
CA MET A 57 1.80 4.14 6.78
C MET A 57 1.42 3.40 8.05
N VAL A 58 1.46 2.06 8.00
CA VAL A 58 1.13 1.19 9.14
C VAL A 58 2.30 1.09 10.12
N SER A 59 3.53 1.00 9.61
CA SER A 59 4.76 0.89 10.41
C SER A 59 5.95 1.45 9.66
N THR A 60 7.10 1.58 10.34
CA THR A 60 8.38 1.97 9.74
C THR A 60 9.19 0.78 9.22
N GLU A 61 8.69 -0.44 9.40
CA GLU A 61 9.36 -1.65 8.93
C GLU A 61 8.97 -1.96 7.48
N PRO A 62 9.93 -2.22 6.59
CA PRO A 62 9.62 -2.59 5.21
C PRO A 62 8.97 -3.99 5.16
N VAL A 63 7.99 -4.15 4.27
CA VAL A 63 7.32 -5.45 4.00
C VAL A 63 7.98 -6.21 2.86
N ALA A 64 8.72 -5.50 1.99
CA ALA A 64 9.58 -6.04 0.95
C ALA A 64 10.68 -5.01 0.64
N GLU A 65 11.66 -5.37 -0.18
CA GLU A 65 12.70 -4.44 -0.62
C GLU A 65 12.07 -3.25 -1.34
N GLY A 66 12.30 -2.02 -0.82
CA GLY A 66 11.74 -0.78 -1.35
C GLY A 66 10.25 -0.54 -1.09
N PHE A 67 9.58 -1.39 -0.26
CA PHE A 67 8.14 -1.25 0.01
C PHE A 67 7.78 -1.27 1.49
N TYR A 68 6.82 -0.43 1.84
CA TYR A 68 6.21 -0.34 3.16
C TYR A 68 4.71 -0.62 3.12
N LEU A 69 4.12 -1.05 4.22
CA LEU A 69 2.69 -1.30 4.28
C LEU A 69 1.94 0.01 4.48
N MET A 70 1.01 0.28 3.57
CA MET A 70 0.07 1.39 3.65
C MET A 70 -1.35 0.87 3.88
N ARG A 71 -2.16 1.63 4.60
CA ARG A 71 -3.58 1.38 4.82
C ARG A 71 -4.43 2.47 4.20
N SER A 72 -5.56 2.10 3.63
CA SER A 72 -6.55 3.05 3.11
C SER A 72 -7.12 3.94 4.23
N LYS A 73 -7.53 5.16 3.90
CA LYS A 73 -8.14 6.10 4.88
C LYS A 73 -9.45 5.60 5.47
N ILE A 74 -10.16 4.76 4.73
CA ILE A 74 -11.44 4.17 5.16
C ILE A 74 -11.28 2.72 5.65
N ASP A 75 -10.04 2.28 5.95
CA ASP A 75 -9.74 0.91 6.44
C ASP A 75 -10.25 -0.23 5.53
N ALA A 76 -10.46 0.05 4.25
CA ALA A 76 -11.04 -0.89 3.31
C ALA A 76 -10.04 -1.89 2.72
N PHE A 77 -8.76 -1.54 2.70
CA PHE A 77 -7.68 -2.39 2.18
C PHE A 77 -6.31 -1.95 2.70
N THR A 78 -5.33 -2.81 2.53
CA THR A 78 -3.91 -2.49 2.62
C THR A 78 -3.23 -2.71 1.28
N ILE A 79 -2.11 -2.03 1.05
CA ILE A 79 -1.31 -2.12 -0.17
C ILE A 79 0.16 -1.81 0.16
N TRP A 80 1.09 -2.34 -0.60
CA TRP A 80 2.48 -1.94 -0.53
C TRP A 80 2.66 -0.53 -1.10
N PHE A 81 3.52 0.25 -0.50
CA PHE A 81 3.81 1.63 -0.89
C PHE A 81 5.31 1.79 -1.12
N PRO A 82 5.77 2.25 -2.30
CA PRO A 82 7.19 2.40 -2.57
C PRO A 82 7.83 3.49 -1.72
N GLU A 83 9.09 3.29 -1.37
CA GLU A 83 9.85 4.22 -0.53
C GLU A 83 10.07 5.60 -1.17
N GLU A 84 10.12 5.67 -2.51
CA GLU A 84 10.31 6.92 -3.25
C GLU A 84 9.00 7.64 -3.56
N ALA A 85 7.85 7.01 -3.33
CA ALA A 85 6.56 7.58 -3.70
C ALA A 85 6.06 8.61 -2.69
N VAL A 86 5.31 9.59 -3.21
CA VAL A 86 4.60 10.61 -2.42
C VAL A 86 3.11 10.54 -2.72
N PHE A 87 2.31 10.49 -1.67
CA PHE A 87 0.86 10.56 -1.78
C PHE A 87 0.40 11.96 -2.16
N MET A 88 -0.34 12.05 -3.25
CA MET A 88 -0.86 13.32 -3.78
C MET A 88 -2.22 13.66 -3.17
N TYR A 89 -2.22 14.26 -1.99
CA TYR A 89 -3.43 14.59 -1.22
C TYR A 89 -4.49 15.32 -2.05
N ASN A 90 -4.10 16.36 -2.82
CA ASN A 90 -5.03 17.17 -3.61
C ASN A 90 -5.66 16.46 -4.81
N ALA A 91 -5.12 15.31 -5.20
CA ALA A 91 -5.61 14.48 -6.30
C ALA A 91 -6.26 13.17 -5.82
N SER A 92 -6.36 13.01 -4.51
CA SER A 92 -6.94 11.85 -3.81
C SER A 92 -8.21 12.27 -3.08
N GLY A 93 -9.04 11.31 -2.67
CA GLY A 93 -10.26 11.61 -1.95
C GLY A 93 -11.04 10.37 -1.56
N VAL A 94 -11.97 10.54 -0.63
CA VAL A 94 -12.89 9.51 -0.16
C VAL A 94 -14.33 9.97 -0.36
N ASP A 95 -15.25 9.04 -0.55
CA ASP A 95 -16.70 9.27 -0.53
C ASP A 95 -17.34 8.20 0.35
N GLY A 96 -17.72 8.62 1.57
CA GLY A 96 -18.23 7.74 2.60
C GLY A 96 -17.26 6.58 2.90
N ASP A 97 -17.83 5.41 3.12
CA ASP A 97 -17.14 4.16 3.46
C ASP A 97 -17.00 3.20 2.27
N HIS A 98 -17.34 3.64 1.07
CA HIS A 98 -17.48 2.77 -0.10
C HIS A 98 -16.60 3.15 -1.30
N TYR A 99 -15.94 4.30 -1.26
CA TYR A 99 -15.06 4.76 -2.33
C TYR A 99 -13.85 5.49 -1.79
N GLU A 100 -12.68 5.13 -2.30
CA GLU A 100 -11.44 5.87 -2.09
C GLU A 100 -10.62 5.93 -3.37
N LYS A 101 -10.20 7.13 -3.73
CA LYS A 101 -9.21 7.36 -4.77
C LYS A 101 -7.90 7.78 -4.14
N MET A 102 -6.82 7.10 -4.53
CA MET A 102 -5.47 7.43 -4.13
C MET A 102 -4.61 7.67 -5.35
N ARG A 103 -3.83 8.75 -5.33
CA ARG A 103 -2.86 9.07 -6.35
C ARG A 103 -1.49 9.21 -5.73
N PHE A 104 -0.50 8.58 -6.36
CA PHE A 104 0.90 8.63 -5.99
C PHE A 104 1.72 9.12 -7.18
N ALA A 105 2.85 9.76 -6.88
CA ALA A 105 3.83 10.13 -7.88
C ALA A 105 5.22 9.94 -7.30
N TYR A 106 6.16 9.60 -8.14
CA TYR A 106 7.59 9.65 -7.84
C TYR A 106 8.40 9.86 -9.11
N GLU A 107 9.61 10.38 -8.95
CA GLU A 107 10.53 10.66 -10.05
C GLU A 107 11.91 10.10 -9.70
N SER A 108 12.55 9.47 -10.66
CA SER A 108 13.94 9.07 -10.58
C SER A 108 14.75 9.92 -11.57
N GLU A 109 15.51 10.90 -11.05
CA GLU A 109 16.39 11.73 -11.87
C GLU A 109 17.52 10.89 -12.50
N GLU A 110 18.00 9.86 -11.78
CA GLU A 110 19.06 8.96 -12.24
C GLU A 110 18.62 8.16 -13.48
N GLU A 111 17.38 7.70 -13.47
CA GLU A 111 16.79 6.90 -14.56
C GLU A 111 16.04 7.77 -15.58
N ASN A 112 15.93 9.09 -15.34
CA ASN A 112 15.12 10.00 -16.12
C ASN A 112 13.66 9.52 -16.30
N ARG A 113 13.05 8.96 -15.25
CA ARG A 113 11.71 8.41 -15.26
C ARG A 113 10.82 9.11 -14.24
N GLY A 114 9.57 9.35 -14.63
CA GLY A 114 8.51 9.83 -13.76
C GLY A 114 7.34 8.86 -13.78
N TYR A 115 6.71 8.70 -12.65
CA TYR A 115 5.62 7.76 -12.43
C TYR A 115 4.41 8.43 -11.83
N LEU A 116 3.24 8.10 -12.37
CA LEU A 116 1.96 8.49 -11.81
C LEU A 116 1.08 7.26 -11.65
N VAL A 117 0.59 7.04 -10.45
CA VAL A 117 -0.22 5.86 -10.14
C VAL A 117 -1.53 6.26 -9.50
N ASP A 118 -2.65 5.79 -10.04
CA ASP A 118 -3.98 5.94 -9.46
C ASP A 118 -4.52 4.57 -9.04
N PHE A 119 -5.05 4.50 -7.81
CA PHE A 119 -5.89 3.41 -7.35
C PHE A 119 -7.25 3.95 -6.96
N GLN A 120 -8.32 3.28 -7.41
CA GLN A 120 -9.69 3.64 -7.10
C GLN A 120 -10.43 2.42 -6.54
N TYR A 121 -10.57 2.43 -5.23
CA TYR A 121 -11.33 1.41 -4.51
C TYR A 121 -12.83 1.66 -4.62
N ASN A 122 -13.60 0.58 -4.76
CA ASN A 122 -15.04 0.58 -4.74
C ASN A 122 -15.60 -0.58 -3.93
N TYR A 123 -16.58 -0.27 -3.07
CA TYR A 123 -17.44 -1.24 -2.41
C TYR A 123 -18.88 -1.05 -2.92
N SER A 124 -19.26 -1.77 -3.94
CA SER A 124 -20.60 -1.66 -4.53
C SER A 124 -20.90 -2.83 -5.45
N GLY A 125 -22.15 -2.99 -5.86
CA GLY A 125 -22.53 -3.98 -6.88
C GLY A 125 -21.82 -3.79 -8.24
N TYR A 126 -21.20 -2.65 -8.49
CA TYR A 126 -20.35 -2.45 -9.67
C TYR A 126 -19.01 -3.16 -9.56
N ALA A 127 -18.50 -3.35 -8.34
CA ALA A 127 -17.25 -4.08 -8.11
C ALA A 127 -17.34 -5.55 -8.58
N GLU A 128 -18.55 -6.11 -8.61
CA GLU A 128 -18.82 -7.47 -9.13
C GLU A 128 -18.97 -7.51 -10.66
N ARG A 129 -18.83 -6.36 -11.35
CA ARG A 129 -18.99 -6.21 -12.78
C ARG A 129 -17.70 -5.77 -13.47
N PRO A 130 -16.64 -6.61 -13.45
CA PRO A 130 -15.37 -6.28 -14.08
C PRO A 130 -15.55 -5.99 -15.59
N ASP A 131 -16.45 -6.69 -16.26
CA ASP A 131 -16.80 -6.47 -17.67
C ASP A 131 -17.13 -5.00 -17.97
N TRP A 132 -17.93 -4.37 -17.12
CA TRP A 132 -18.36 -2.98 -17.32
C TRP A 132 -17.22 -1.98 -17.03
N ILE A 133 -16.41 -2.24 -16.01
CA ILE A 133 -15.27 -1.38 -15.67
C ILE A 133 -14.21 -1.47 -16.77
N LEU A 134 -13.89 -2.68 -17.21
CA LEU A 134 -12.93 -2.94 -18.28
C LEU A 134 -13.38 -2.33 -19.61
N ASP A 135 -14.68 -2.37 -19.93
CA ASP A 135 -15.25 -1.68 -21.10
C ASP A 135 -15.07 -0.15 -21.03
N ASN A 136 -15.18 0.44 -19.83
CA ASN A 136 -14.93 1.87 -19.65
C ASN A 136 -13.45 2.22 -19.79
N LEU A 137 -12.56 1.41 -19.24
CA LEU A 137 -11.11 1.55 -19.42
C LEU A 137 -10.72 1.44 -20.90
N ARG A 138 -11.25 0.43 -21.60
CA ARG A 138 -11.05 0.22 -23.03
C ARG A 138 -11.41 1.46 -23.85
N LYS A 139 -12.57 2.05 -23.60
CA LYS A 139 -13.04 3.26 -24.28
C LYS A 139 -12.22 4.51 -23.93
N ARG A 140 -11.75 4.61 -22.69
CA ARG A 140 -10.97 5.76 -22.21
C ARG A 140 -9.58 5.81 -22.85
N TRP A 141 -8.96 4.64 -23.05
CA TRP A 141 -7.60 4.49 -23.50
C TRP A 141 -7.46 3.91 -24.92
N ASP A 142 -8.57 3.83 -25.66
CA ASP A 142 -8.64 3.24 -27.02
C ASP A 142 -7.94 1.87 -27.11
N TYR A 143 -8.13 1.05 -26.05
CA TYR A 143 -7.47 -0.25 -25.91
C TYR A 143 -8.26 -1.33 -26.64
N GLU A 144 -7.66 -1.97 -27.66
CA GLU A 144 -8.33 -2.96 -28.52
C GLU A 144 -7.91 -4.40 -28.22
N GLU A 145 -6.83 -4.62 -27.48
CA GLU A 145 -6.29 -5.94 -27.19
C GLU A 145 -7.11 -6.69 -26.14
N ASP A 146 -6.86 -8.00 -26.00
CA ASP A 146 -7.43 -8.80 -24.92
C ASP A 146 -6.78 -8.46 -23.57
N TRP A 147 -7.61 -8.44 -22.53
CA TRP A 147 -7.11 -8.27 -21.16
C TRP A 147 -6.29 -9.48 -20.73
N LYS A 148 -5.14 -9.23 -20.15
CA LYS A 148 -4.36 -10.24 -19.44
C LYS A 148 -5.02 -10.52 -18.09
N GLU A 149 -4.90 -11.76 -17.59
CA GLU A 149 -5.46 -12.19 -16.31
C GLU A 149 -4.38 -12.77 -15.41
N VAL A 150 -4.39 -12.37 -14.15
CA VAL A 150 -3.52 -12.90 -13.09
C VAL A 150 -4.36 -13.11 -11.84
N GLU A 151 -4.33 -14.34 -11.31
CA GLU A 151 -4.99 -14.70 -10.07
C GLU A 151 -3.96 -14.79 -8.93
N ASP A 152 -4.33 -14.30 -7.75
CA ASP A 152 -3.57 -14.44 -6.51
C ASP A 152 -4.53 -14.77 -5.34
N GLU A 153 -4.01 -14.92 -4.13
CA GLU A 153 -4.83 -15.24 -2.94
C GLU A 153 -5.85 -14.16 -2.58
N HIS A 154 -5.66 -12.92 -3.04
CA HIS A 154 -6.50 -11.76 -2.74
C HIS A 154 -7.53 -11.47 -3.84
N GLY A 155 -7.41 -12.06 -5.02
CA GLY A 155 -8.37 -11.88 -6.09
C GLY A 155 -7.87 -12.15 -7.51
N LEU A 156 -8.71 -11.74 -8.48
CA LEU A 156 -8.42 -11.84 -9.90
C LEU A 156 -8.17 -10.45 -10.47
N THR A 157 -7.04 -10.27 -11.13
CA THR A 157 -6.62 -9.03 -11.77
C THR A 157 -6.72 -9.14 -13.28
N TYR A 158 -7.41 -8.19 -13.89
CA TYR A 158 -7.44 -7.94 -15.35
C TYR A 158 -6.60 -6.72 -15.65
N TYR A 159 -5.70 -6.79 -16.63
CA TYR A 159 -4.87 -5.64 -16.99
C TYR A 159 -4.46 -5.65 -18.46
N GLY A 160 -4.12 -4.48 -18.97
CA GLY A 160 -3.58 -4.26 -20.28
C GLY A 160 -2.73 -3.01 -20.32
N TYR A 161 -2.07 -2.75 -21.44
CA TYR A 161 -1.26 -1.55 -21.59
C TYR A 161 -1.44 -0.90 -22.95
N THR A 162 -1.20 0.39 -23.01
CA THR A 162 -1.07 1.18 -24.25
C THR A 162 0.14 2.10 -24.15
N ILE A 163 0.59 2.60 -25.31
CA ILE A 163 1.67 3.56 -25.38
C ILE A 163 1.10 4.82 -26.02
N GLU A 164 1.17 5.92 -25.31
CA GLU A 164 0.61 7.19 -25.73
C GLU A 164 1.69 8.29 -25.76
N ASP A 165 1.46 9.29 -26.58
CA ASP A 165 2.21 10.55 -26.50
C ASP A 165 1.43 11.52 -25.59
N LEU A 166 1.89 11.69 -24.37
CA LEU A 166 1.32 12.64 -23.43
C LEU A 166 2.18 13.90 -23.41
N GLU A 167 1.69 14.98 -24.02
CA GLU A 167 2.36 16.28 -24.07
C GLU A 167 3.77 16.26 -24.69
N GLY A 168 4.02 15.32 -25.61
CA GLY A 168 5.32 15.15 -26.30
C GLY A 168 6.26 14.20 -25.57
N TYR A 169 5.78 13.47 -24.56
CA TYR A 169 6.48 12.38 -23.89
C TYR A 169 5.85 11.03 -24.25
N GLN A 170 6.68 10.09 -24.69
CA GLN A 170 6.22 8.72 -24.82
C GLN A 170 5.94 8.16 -23.43
N SER A 171 4.69 7.81 -23.18
CA SER A 171 4.22 7.30 -21.89
C SER A 171 3.70 5.89 -22.04
N TYR A 172 4.10 5.03 -21.13
CA TYR A 172 3.61 3.67 -21.00
C TYR A 172 2.50 3.65 -19.96
N ILE A 173 1.31 3.26 -20.38
CA ILE A 173 0.12 3.28 -19.54
C ILE A 173 -0.31 1.84 -19.33
N ILE A 174 -0.22 1.36 -18.09
CA ILE A 174 -0.76 0.07 -17.68
C ILE A 174 -2.02 0.35 -16.86
N MET A 175 -3.11 -0.32 -17.20
CA MET A 175 -4.41 -0.11 -16.57
C MET A 175 -5.11 -1.43 -16.33
N GLY A 176 -6.00 -1.44 -15.35
CA GLY A 176 -6.75 -2.65 -15.09
C GLY A 176 -7.69 -2.57 -13.91
N TYR A 177 -8.16 -3.73 -13.52
CA TYR A 177 -9.08 -3.90 -12.42
C TYR A 177 -8.82 -5.19 -11.64
N LYS A 178 -8.71 -5.10 -10.30
CA LYS A 178 -8.64 -6.25 -9.41
C LYS A 178 -9.99 -6.46 -8.73
N VAL A 179 -10.53 -7.66 -8.86
CA VAL A 179 -11.72 -8.11 -8.15
C VAL A 179 -11.30 -8.86 -6.90
N SER A 180 -11.89 -8.55 -5.76
CA SER A 180 -11.63 -9.23 -4.49
C SER A 180 -12.04 -10.72 -4.55
N SER A 181 -11.26 -11.60 -3.93
CA SER A 181 -11.62 -13.00 -3.69
C SER A 181 -12.62 -13.18 -2.53
N LYS A 182 -12.87 -12.12 -1.74
CA LYS A 182 -13.79 -12.14 -0.60
C LYS A 182 -15.25 -12.05 -1.09
N GLU A 183 -16.19 -12.54 -0.30
CA GLU A 183 -17.64 -12.49 -0.62
C GLU A 183 -18.19 -11.06 -0.75
N ALA A 184 -17.49 -10.07 -0.15
CA ALA A 184 -17.88 -8.67 -0.24
C ALA A 184 -17.62 -8.09 -1.64
N PRO A 185 -18.53 -7.23 -2.17
CA PRO A 185 -18.43 -6.65 -3.51
C PRO A 185 -17.39 -5.54 -3.54
N GLN A 186 -16.12 -5.91 -3.51
CA GLN A 186 -14.97 -5.01 -3.46
C GLN A 186 -14.09 -5.17 -4.70
N GLY A 187 -13.51 -4.07 -5.15
CA GLY A 187 -12.55 -4.09 -6.23
C GLY A 187 -11.76 -2.80 -6.34
N MET A 188 -10.71 -2.86 -7.15
CA MET A 188 -9.76 -1.78 -7.33
C MET A 188 -9.48 -1.54 -8.82
N GLU A 189 -9.91 -0.40 -9.35
CA GLU A 189 -9.40 0.10 -10.64
C GLU A 189 -8.03 0.69 -10.41
N PHE A 190 -7.10 0.45 -11.33
CA PHE A 190 -5.76 1.03 -11.27
C PHE A 190 -5.31 1.56 -12.62
N LEU A 191 -4.49 2.59 -12.55
CA LEU A 191 -3.79 3.21 -13.66
C LEU A 191 -2.34 3.48 -13.24
N TYR A 192 -1.41 3.05 -14.06
CA TYR A 192 0.02 3.27 -13.88
C TYR A 192 0.58 3.91 -15.14
N ILE A 193 1.25 5.03 -15.01
CA ILE A 193 1.86 5.77 -16.11
C ILE A 193 3.34 5.93 -15.82
N ALA A 194 4.18 5.38 -16.68
CA ALA A 194 5.63 5.61 -16.68
C ALA A 194 6.00 6.46 -17.89
N SER A 195 6.72 7.55 -17.65
CA SER A 195 7.14 8.50 -18.69
C SER A 195 8.57 8.94 -18.46
N CYS A 196 9.25 9.39 -19.51
CA CYS A 196 10.51 10.11 -19.35
C CYS A 196 10.26 11.52 -18.80
N VAL A 197 11.08 11.97 -17.86
CA VAL A 197 11.00 13.33 -17.30
C VAL A 197 11.58 14.35 -18.27
N ASP A 198 12.73 14.03 -18.87
CA ASP A 198 13.38 14.87 -19.88
C ASP A 198 13.41 14.14 -21.24
N LYS A 199 12.69 14.68 -22.22
CA LYS A 199 12.59 14.13 -23.58
C LYS A 199 13.84 14.31 -24.42
N ASP A 200 14.72 15.24 -24.06
CA ASP A 200 15.95 15.53 -24.79
C ASP A 200 17.12 14.62 -24.38
N VAL A 201 16.91 13.75 -23.38
CA VAL A 201 17.93 12.81 -22.88
C VAL A 201 17.73 11.44 -23.52
N GLU A 202 18.74 10.98 -24.28
CA GLU A 202 18.76 9.63 -24.89
C GLU A 202 18.78 8.48 -23.86
N SER A 203 18.89 8.80 -22.56
CA SER A 203 19.06 7.82 -21.48
C SER A 203 17.76 7.20 -20.97
N CYS A 204 16.61 7.77 -21.32
CA CYS A 204 15.34 7.19 -20.88
C CYS A 204 14.98 5.97 -21.73
N GLN A 205 15.13 4.80 -21.14
CA GLN A 205 14.66 3.55 -21.70
C GLN A 205 13.68 2.92 -20.69
N ILE A 206 12.41 2.88 -21.07
CA ILE A 206 11.38 2.22 -20.28
C ILE A 206 11.23 0.81 -20.83
N ASP A 207 11.54 -0.20 -20.01
CA ASP A 207 11.25 -1.60 -20.33
C ASP A 207 9.86 -1.96 -19.84
N LEU A 208 8.94 -2.17 -20.76
CA LEU A 208 7.56 -2.49 -20.45
C LEU A 208 7.40 -3.75 -19.59
N ALA A 209 8.26 -4.76 -19.77
CA ALA A 209 8.17 -5.99 -19.00
C ALA A 209 8.60 -5.77 -17.54
N GLU A 210 9.60 -4.93 -17.29
CA GLU A 210 10.01 -4.53 -15.95
C GLU A 210 8.92 -3.69 -15.27
N GLU A 211 8.32 -2.73 -15.98
CA GLU A 211 7.22 -1.91 -15.45
C GLU A 211 5.97 -2.74 -15.14
N GLU A 212 5.65 -3.70 -16.03
CA GLU A 212 4.54 -4.64 -15.81
C GLU A 212 4.79 -5.50 -14.55
N GLU A 213 5.98 -6.05 -14.38
CA GLU A 213 6.35 -6.83 -13.20
C GLU A 213 6.30 -6.01 -11.93
N TYR A 214 6.82 -4.79 -11.97
CA TYR A 214 6.82 -3.87 -10.83
C TYR A 214 5.39 -3.50 -10.40
N LEU A 215 4.53 -3.07 -11.35
CA LEU A 215 3.13 -2.79 -11.04
C LEU A 215 2.39 -4.00 -10.48
N LEU A 216 2.63 -5.19 -11.04
CA LEU A 216 1.95 -6.39 -10.59
C LEU A 216 2.32 -6.77 -9.15
N GLN A 217 3.50 -6.42 -8.63
CA GLN A 217 3.82 -6.58 -7.22
C GLN A 217 2.90 -5.73 -6.35
N TRP A 218 2.66 -4.46 -6.73
CA TRP A 218 1.72 -3.59 -6.03
C TRP A 218 0.30 -4.14 -6.06
N VAL A 219 -0.19 -4.45 -7.24
CA VAL A 219 -1.57 -4.93 -7.41
C VAL A 219 -1.80 -6.24 -6.67
N LYS A 220 -0.83 -7.15 -6.64
CA LYS A 220 -0.90 -8.39 -5.88
C LYS A 220 -0.90 -8.16 -4.37
N SER A 221 -0.23 -7.12 -3.89
CA SER A 221 -0.18 -6.78 -2.47
C SER A 221 -1.48 -6.18 -1.93
N ILE A 222 -2.44 -5.85 -2.79
CA ILE A 222 -3.74 -5.33 -2.35
C ILE A 222 -4.50 -6.43 -1.61
N GLU A 223 -4.68 -6.24 -0.32
CA GLU A 223 -5.52 -7.07 0.53
C GLU A 223 -6.75 -6.29 0.97
N PHE A 224 -7.92 -6.70 0.48
CA PHE A 224 -9.19 -6.10 0.85
C PHE A 224 -9.62 -6.53 2.26
N SER A 225 -10.24 -5.63 3.03
CA SER A 225 -10.71 -5.93 4.40
C SER A 225 -11.82 -6.98 4.43
N GLY A 226 -12.61 -7.10 3.38
CA GLY A 226 -13.80 -7.96 3.31
C GLY A 226 -15.03 -7.33 3.97
N THR A 227 -14.89 -6.14 4.52
CA THR A 227 -15.98 -5.35 5.12
C THR A 227 -16.09 -4.01 4.40
N ARG A 228 -17.21 -3.34 4.55
CA ARG A 228 -17.35 -1.94 4.17
C ARG A 228 -16.40 -1.11 5.01
N GLY A 229 -15.79 -0.10 4.43
CA GLY A 229 -14.88 0.78 5.17
C GLY A 229 -15.58 1.37 6.40
N ASP A 230 -14.84 1.55 7.48
CA ASP A 230 -15.33 2.23 8.67
C ASP A 230 -15.16 3.74 8.45
N GLY A 231 -16.03 4.28 7.61
CA GLY A 231 -16.13 5.73 7.43
C GLY A 231 -16.60 6.31 8.75
N GLY A 232 -15.66 6.79 9.58
CA GLY A 232 -15.96 7.38 10.87
C GLY A 232 -17.17 8.28 10.75
N GLU A 233 -18.24 7.97 11.49
CA GLU A 233 -19.38 8.85 11.65
C GLU A 233 -18.85 10.19 12.11
N THR A 234 -18.79 11.15 11.19
CA THR A 234 -18.74 12.55 11.60
C THR A 234 -20.10 12.82 12.23
N ASP A 235 -20.16 12.74 13.56
CA ASP A 235 -21.25 13.28 14.34
C ASP A 235 -21.36 14.79 14.05
N ASP A 236 -22.05 15.13 12.97
CA ASP A 236 -22.56 16.48 12.74
C ASP A 236 -23.90 16.58 13.48
N GLU A 237 -23.85 16.98 14.76
CA GLU A 237 -24.95 17.63 15.47
C GLU A 237 -24.92 19.13 15.31
#